data_34f465341f1cb4a1a50a2cf4bc58a67a
#
_entry.id   34f465341f1cb4a1a50a2cf4bc58a67a
#
_cell.length_a   1.000
_cell.length_b   1.000
_cell.length_c   1.000
_cell.angle_alpha   90.00
_cell.angle_beta   90.00
_cell.angle_gamma   90.00
#
_symmetry.space_group_name_H-M   'P 1'
#
loop_
_entity.id
_entity.type
_entity.pdbx_description
1 polymer ?
#
loop_
_entity_poly.entity_id
_entity_poly.type
_entity_poly.pdbx_seq_one_letter_code
_entity_poly.pdbx_strand_id
1 'polypeptide(L)'
;MLNIDNHRLVGDGVTFRATPNHGGPLSARYLVFHYTAGSSCDSSVESLCTQKARGSASAHLVLARDGRIVQLAPFNVVTWHAGVSCWEGRTGLNRWSIGIEMDNAGRLQRIGEKFVAWFGKEFPAADVLLSKHKHGGGAMPWHIYSEVQLARAAELAQLLVNHYGLHDVLGHEDIAPGRKQDPGPAFPLAPIASRALRSQASLTPYVVTSDTLNIRSGPGVSFDLIAPALLRDAVVLLLERAAGWSKVRVERPDGVAGWVNRRFIAPFNKQQSRRTRANPPRYVSG
;
A
#
# COMPACT_ATOMS: atom_id res chain seq x y z
N MET A 1 0.68 -10.18 -15.62
CA MET A 1 0.16 -8.90 -15.08
C MET A 1 -0.50 -9.17 -13.73
N LEU A 2 -0.24 -8.34 -12.72
CA LEU A 2 -0.85 -8.49 -11.40
C LEU A 2 -2.27 -7.92 -11.38
N ASN A 3 -3.17 -8.55 -10.62
CA ASN A 3 -4.53 -8.10 -10.36
C ASN A 3 -4.93 -8.42 -8.92
N ILE A 4 -6.03 -7.85 -8.43
CA ILE A 4 -6.60 -8.14 -7.10
C ILE A 4 -8.00 -8.68 -7.27
N ASP A 5 -8.21 -9.90 -6.77
CA ASP A 5 -9.50 -10.57 -6.71
C ASP A 5 -9.84 -10.90 -5.25
N ASN A 6 -11.00 -10.44 -4.78
CA ASN A 6 -11.48 -10.65 -3.40
C ASN A 6 -10.38 -10.41 -2.33
N HIS A 7 -9.71 -9.26 -2.41
CA HIS A 7 -8.59 -8.84 -1.54
C HIS A 7 -7.34 -9.74 -1.59
N ARG A 8 -7.23 -10.61 -2.60
CA ARG A 8 -6.05 -11.43 -2.84
C ARG A 8 -5.38 -11.00 -4.13
N LEU A 9 -4.05 -10.99 -4.08
CA LEU A 9 -3.23 -10.74 -5.25
C LEU A 9 -3.22 -12.00 -6.14
N VAL A 10 -3.44 -11.81 -7.42
CA VAL A 10 -3.38 -12.87 -8.43
C VAL A 10 -2.48 -12.43 -9.58
N GLY A 11 -1.77 -13.38 -10.16
CA GLY A 11 -0.86 -13.16 -11.29
C GLY A 11 0.37 -14.06 -11.24
N ASP A 12 1.23 -13.90 -12.24
CA ASP A 12 2.43 -14.73 -12.37
C ASP A 12 3.41 -14.48 -11.21
N GLY A 13 3.91 -15.57 -10.63
CA GLY A 13 4.86 -15.53 -9.51
C GLY A 13 4.23 -15.18 -8.16
N VAL A 14 2.89 -15.19 -8.05
CA VAL A 14 2.17 -14.95 -6.80
C VAL A 14 1.77 -16.27 -6.16
N THR A 15 2.06 -16.41 -4.88
CA THR A 15 1.61 -17.53 -4.04
C THR A 15 0.94 -17.00 -2.78
N PHE A 16 0.16 -17.84 -2.10
CA PHE A 16 -0.47 -17.49 -0.83
C PHE A 16 -0.09 -18.47 0.27
N ARG A 17 0.36 -17.94 1.40
CA ARG A 17 0.62 -18.69 2.62
C ARG A 17 0.04 -17.91 3.81
N ALA A 18 -1.08 -18.35 4.34
CA ALA A 18 -1.76 -17.64 5.43
C ALA A 18 -0.88 -17.52 6.69
N THR A 19 -0.72 -16.30 7.18
CA THR A 19 -0.14 -16.06 8.50
C THR A 19 -1.23 -16.13 9.58
N PRO A 20 -0.97 -16.78 10.74
CA PRO A 20 -1.85 -16.70 11.88
C PRO A 20 -1.74 -15.37 12.64
N ASN A 21 -0.75 -14.55 12.31
CA ASN A 21 -0.41 -13.30 12.99
C ASN A 21 -1.18 -12.13 12.37
N HIS A 22 -2.48 -12.04 12.62
CA HIS A 22 -3.33 -10.99 12.06
C HIS A 22 -4.40 -10.53 13.04
N GLY A 23 -4.96 -9.34 12.80
CA GLY A 23 -6.05 -8.77 13.55
C GLY A 23 -7.39 -8.86 12.81
N GLY A 24 -8.28 -7.94 13.14
CA GLY A 24 -9.60 -7.81 12.50
C GLY A 24 -9.56 -7.12 11.13
N PRO A 25 -10.72 -6.58 10.67
CA PRO A 25 -10.82 -5.90 9.38
C PRO A 25 -9.89 -4.69 9.26
N LEU A 26 -9.32 -4.49 8.07
CA LEU A 26 -8.49 -3.36 7.69
C LEU A 26 -9.21 -2.47 6.66
N SER A 27 -9.26 -1.17 6.94
CA SER A 27 -9.56 -0.14 5.95
C SER A 27 -8.28 0.63 5.66
N ALA A 28 -7.52 0.16 4.66
CA ALA A 28 -6.20 0.68 4.35
C ALA A 28 -6.26 2.11 3.79
N ARG A 29 -5.36 2.96 4.25
CA ARG A 29 -5.13 4.33 3.75
C ARG A 29 -3.71 4.53 3.23
N TYR A 30 -2.78 3.72 3.68
CA TYR A 30 -1.35 3.85 3.39
C TYR A 30 -0.76 2.54 2.91
N LEU A 31 0.29 2.63 2.12
CA LEU A 31 1.18 1.52 1.80
C LEU A 31 2.50 1.74 2.53
N VAL A 32 3.01 0.73 3.23
CA VAL A 32 4.28 0.83 3.94
C VAL A 32 5.24 -0.24 3.43
N PHE A 33 6.41 0.21 2.97
CA PHE A 33 7.51 -0.65 2.59
C PHE A 33 8.48 -0.89 3.74
N HIS A 34 8.93 -2.13 3.84
CA HIS A 34 9.89 -2.63 4.81
C HIS A 34 11.03 -3.37 4.11
N TYR A 35 12.09 -3.70 4.83
CA TYR A 35 12.95 -4.82 4.48
C TYR A 35 12.90 -5.89 5.57
N THR A 36 13.02 -7.16 5.16
CA THR A 36 12.91 -8.31 6.07
C THR A 36 14.07 -8.40 7.07
N ALA A 37 15.23 -7.85 6.75
CA ALA A 37 16.50 -8.10 7.44
C ALA A 37 16.79 -9.61 7.59
N GLY A 38 16.20 -10.46 6.76
CA GLY A 38 16.32 -11.92 6.79
C GLY A 38 17.43 -12.44 5.87
N SER A 39 17.74 -13.72 6.03
CA SER A 39 18.73 -14.41 5.19
C SER A 39 18.19 -14.84 3.83
N SER A 40 16.86 -14.98 3.71
CA SER A 40 16.14 -15.33 2.49
C SER A 40 14.67 -14.98 2.58
N CYS A 41 13.98 -14.93 1.43
CA CYS A 41 12.53 -14.79 1.35
C CYS A 41 11.81 -15.88 2.14
N ASP A 42 12.18 -17.14 1.94
CA ASP A 42 11.52 -18.28 2.57
C ASP A 42 11.68 -18.27 4.10
N SER A 43 12.87 -17.92 4.62
CA SER A 43 13.09 -17.77 6.07
C SER A 43 12.27 -16.62 6.65
N SER A 44 12.10 -15.53 5.89
CA SER A 44 11.29 -14.37 6.29
C SER A 44 9.81 -14.71 6.31
N VAL A 45 9.31 -15.41 5.29
CA VAL A 45 7.93 -15.95 5.24
C VAL A 45 7.67 -16.87 6.42
N GLU A 46 8.58 -17.80 6.72
CA GLU A 46 8.46 -18.70 7.88
C GLU A 46 8.35 -17.91 9.18
N SER A 47 9.24 -16.94 9.39
CA SER A 47 9.24 -16.09 10.60
C SER A 47 7.94 -15.28 10.76
N LEU A 48 7.39 -14.75 9.65
CA LEU A 48 6.16 -13.96 9.65
C LEU A 48 4.89 -14.82 9.77
N CYS A 49 4.98 -16.12 9.45
CA CYS A 49 3.91 -17.09 9.62
C CYS A 49 4.00 -17.88 10.94
N THR A 50 5.04 -17.68 11.74
CA THR A 50 5.20 -18.36 13.04
C THR A 50 4.66 -17.50 14.15
N GLN A 51 3.77 -18.06 14.98
CA GLN A 51 3.35 -17.44 16.23
C GLN A 51 4.47 -17.53 17.26
N LYS A 52 4.79 -16.40 17.88
CA LYS A 52 5.76 -16.31 18.98
C LYS A 52 5.03 -15.99 20.28
N ALA A 53 5.53 -16.45 21.41
CA ALA A 53 4.97 -16.16 22.72
C ALA A 53 4.87 -14.65 23.01
N ARG A 54 5.79 -13.86 22.43
CA ARG A 54 5.78 -12.38 22.46
C ARG A 54 6.30 -11.83 21.13
N GLY A 55 5.69 -10.72 20.68
CA GLY A 55 6.23 -9.95 19.55
C GLY A 55 6.09 -10.64 18.19
N SER A 56 5.00 -11.36 17.95
CA SER A 56 4.69 -11.83 16.59
C SER A 56 4.56 -10.65 15.65
N ALA A 57 5.20 -10.76 14.48
CA ALA A 57 5.09 -9.81 13.40
C ALA A 57 4.44 -10.49 12.19
N SER A 58 3.89 -9.71 11.28
CA SER A 58 3.36 -10.17 10.00
C SER A 58 3.33 -9.02 9.00
N ALA A 59 3.12 -9.34 7.74
CA ALA A 59 2.90 -8.37 6.67
C ALA A 59 1.84 -8.91 5.71
N HIS A 60 1.39 -8.10 4.76
CA HIS A 60 0.48 -8.58 3.72
C HIS A 60 1.23 -9.33 2.63
N LEU A 61 2.39 -8.83 2.24
CA LEU A 61 3.22 -9.40 1.18
C LEU A 61 4.67 -9.53 1.62
N VAL A 62 5.33 -10.58 1.12
CA VAL A 62 6.79 -10.66 1.05
C VAL A 62 7.18 -10.70 -0.43
N LEU A 63 8.07 -9.80 -0.85
CA LEU A 63 8.57 -9.69 -2.21
C LEU A 63 10.01 -10.16 -2.27
N ALA A 64 10.23 -11.29 -2.91
CA ALA A 64 11.54 -11.90 -3.08
C ALA A 64 12.42 -11.12 -4.07
N ARG A 65 13.73 -11.32 -4.01
CA ARG A 65 14.70 -10.67 -4.90
C ARG A 65 14.54 -11.05 -6.38
N ASP A 66 14.00 -12.23 -6.66
CA ASP A 66 13.70 -12.73 -8.01
C ASP A 66 12.33 -12.23 -8.55
N GLY A 67 11.59 -11.46 -7.77
CA GLY A 67 10.28 -10.93 -8.15
C GLY A 67 9.09 -11.83 -7.77
N ARG A 68 9.31 -13.00 -7.18
CA ARG A 68 8.23 -13.82 -6.59
C ARG A 68 7.56 -13.08 -5.43
N ILE A 69 6.26 -13.24 -5.31
CA ILE A 69 5.45 -12.61 -4.26
C ILE A 69 4.76 -13.69 -3.44
N VAL A 70 4.92 -13.62 -2.12
CA VAL A 70 4.15 -14.45 -1.20
C VAL A 70 3.17 -13.54 -0.46
N GLN A 71 1.88 -13.72 -0.69
CA GLN A 71 0.85 -13.03 0.10
C GLN A 71 0.58 -13.82 1.37
N LEU A 72 0.61 -13.13 2.52
CA LEU A 72 0.45 -13.76 3.85
C LEU A 72 -0.92 -13.49 4.47
N ALA A 73 -1.58 -12.40 4.08
CA ALA A 73 -2.93 -12.06 4.54
C ALA A 73 -3.71 -11.35 3.43
N PRO A 74 -5.04 -11.47 3.38
CA PRO A 74 -5.88 -10.63 2.51
C PRO A 74 -5.67 -9.15 2.82
N PHE A 75 -5.78 -8.28 1.82
CA PHE A 75 -5.53 -6.83 1.98
C PHE A 75 -6.56 -6.08 2.85
N ASN A 76 -7.67 -6.71 3.21
CA ASN A 76 -8.69 -6.18 4.11
C ASN A 76 -8.56 -6.68 5.56
N VAL A 77 -7.43 -7.28 5.92
CA VAL A 77 -7.13 -7.83 7.26
C VAL A 77 -5.92 -7.10 7.84
N VAL A 78 -6.00 -6.71 9.11
CA VAL A 78 -4.88 -6.06 9.82
C VAL A 78 -3.71 -7.03 9.98
N THR A 79 -2.51 -6.62 9.57
CA THR A 79 -1.25 -7.31 9.86
C THR A 79 -0.37 -6.49 10.80
N TRP A 80 0.63 -7.11 11.43
CA TRP A 80 1.43 -6.49 12.49
C TRP A 80 2.85 -6.16 12.00
N HIS A 81 2.95 -5.15 11.11
CA HIS A 81 4.21 -4.73 10.47
C HIS A 81 4.75 -3.37 10.95
N ALA A 82 3.86 -2.46 11.39
CA ALA A 82 4.24 -1.08 11.66
C ALA A 82 4.67 -0.84 13.13
N GLY A 83 4.18 -1.68 14.08
CA GLY A 83 4.46 -1.51 15.51
C GLY A 83 4.01 -0.14 16.04
N VAL A 84 4.77 0.42 16.98
CA VAL A 84 4.57 1.80 17.45
C VAL A 84 4.93 2.75 16.33
N SER A 85 3.96 3.49 15.83
CA SER A 85 4.07 4.27 14.61
C SER A 85 3.07 5.42 14.58
N CYS A 86 3.42 6.49 13.83
CA CYS A 86 2.57 7.66 13.65
C CYS A 86 2.78 8.26 12.26
N TRP A 87 1.68 8.67 11.60
CA TRP A 87 1.70 9.44 10.35
C TRP A 87 0.48 10.34 10.27
N GLU A 88 0.68 11.62 9.92
CA GLU A 88 -0.41 12.62 9.82
C GLU A 88 -1.36 12.63 11.02
N GLY A 89 -0.83 12.50 12.24
CA GLY A 89 -1.60 12.47 13.48
C GLY A 89 -2.29 11.13 13.79
N ARG A 90 -2.18 10.13 12.91
CA ARG A 90 -2.68 8.77 13.13
C ARG A 90 -1.61 7.91 13.78
N THR A 91 -1.95 7.25 14.88
CA THR A 91 -1.08 6.30 15.56
C THR A 91 -1.47 4.86 15.26
N GLY A 92 -0.52 3.92 15.45
CA GLY A 92 -0.78 2.50 15.29
C GLY A 92 -1.10 2.10 13.84
N LEU A 93 -0.17 2.39 12.93
CA LEU A 93 -0.37 2.27 11.47
C LEU A 93 -0.72 0.86 10.97
N ASN A 94 -0.58 -0.18 11.78
CA ASN A 94 -1.12 -1.51 11.46
C ASN A 94 -2.60 -1.48 11.07
N ARG A 95 -3.39 -0.58 11.69
CA ARG A 95 -4.84 -0.44 11.42
C ARG A 95 -5.17 0.41 10.20
N TRP A 96 -4.14 0.99 9.57
CA TRP A 96 -4.32 1.97 8.50
C TRP A 96 -3.52 1.66 7.26
N SER A 97 -2.70 0.60 7.26
CA SER A 97 -1.77 0.37 6.16
C SER A 97 -1.65 -1.09 5.72
N ILE A 98 -1.38 -1.24 4.43
CA ILE A 98 -0.89 -2.47 3.84
C ILE A 98 0.64 -2.46 3.99
N GLY A 99 1.24 -3.53 4.50
CA GLY A 99 2.69 -3.69 4.63
C GLY A 99 3.26 -4.64 3.60
N ILE A 100 4.36 -4.24 2.96
CA ILE A 100 5.16 -5.07 2.04
C ILE A 100 6.57 -5.22 2.61
N GLU A 101 6.98 -6.45 2.82
CA GLU A 101 8.34 -6.84 3.22
C GLU A 101 9.16 -7.18 1.98
N MET A 102 10.23 -6.43 1.78
CA MET A 102 11.20 -6.66 0.70
C MET A 102 12.27 -7.61 1.20
N ASP A 103 12.49 -8.75 0.54
CA ASP A 103 13.60 -9.65 0.87
C ASP A 103 14.94 -8.94 0.64
N ASN A 104 15.53 -8.46 1.73
CA ASN A 104 16.77 -7.70 1.72
C ASN A 104 17.42 -7.73 3.11
N ALA A 105 18.75 -7.84 3.15
CA ALA A 105 19.50 -7.88 4.40
C ALA A 105 19.50 -6.53 5.17
N GLY A 106 19.12 -5.44 4.49
CA GLY A 106 19.10 -4.10 5.06
C GLY A 106 20.48 -3.50 5.27
N ARG A 107 20.69 -2.87 6.43
CA ARG A 107 21.98 -2.30 6.81
C ARG A 107 22.98 -3.39 7.09
N LEU A 108 24.18 -3.26 6.50
CA LEU A 108 25.31 -4.15 6.68
C LEU A 108 26.30 -3.56 7.70
N GLN A 109 27.24 -4.39 8.16
CA GLN A 109 28.40 -3.99 8.92
C GLN A 109 29.63 -4.05 8.03
N ARG A 110 30.55 -3.09 8.17
CA ARG A 110 31.87 -3.18 7.57
C ARG A 110 32.85 -3.80 8.57
N ILE A 111 33.42 -4.94 8.21
CA ILE A 111 34.44 -5.65 9.01
C ILE A 111 35.68 -5.78 8.13
N GLY A 112 36.67 -4.88 8.35
CA GLY A 112 37.80 -4.73 7.44
C GLY A 112 37.31 -4.34 6.03
N GLU A 113 37.61 -5.15 5.04
CA GLU A 113 37.20 -4.96 3.63
C GLU A 113 35.87 -5.63 3.30
N LYS A 114 35.23 -6.31 4.26
CA LYS A 114 34.04 -7.11 4.06
C LYS A 114 32.77 -6.36 4.47
N PHE A 115 31.69 -6.61 3.77
CA PHE A 115 30.34 -6.16 4.13
C PHE A 115 29.51 -7.36 4.59
N VAL A 116 29.08 -7.35 5.84
CA VAL A 116 28.50 -8.53 6.51
C VAL A 116 27.14 -8.17 7.08
N ALA A 117 26.11 -9.01 6.81
CA ALA A 117 24.82 -8.91 7.46
C ALA A 117 24.90 -9.40 8.93
N TRP A 118 23.94 -8.98 9.74
CA TRP A 118 23.86 -9.37 11.16
C TRP A 118 23.81 -10.89 11.37
N PHE A 119 23.33 -11.65 10.36
CA PHE A 119 23.26 -13.12 10.38
C PHE A 119 24.52 -13.79 9.79
N GLY A 120 25.61 -13.05 9.57
CA GLY A 120 26.94 -13.57 9.21
C GLY A 120 27.21 -13.71 7.70
N LYS A 121 26.24 -13.46 6.82
CA LYS A 121 26.44 -13.53 5.36
C LYS A 121 27.26 -12.34 4.88
N GLU A 122 28.31 -12.61 4.08
CA GLU A 122 29.11 -11.61 3.36
C GLU A 122 28.44 -11.22 2.04
N PHE A 123 28.59 -9.95 1.67
CA PHE A 123 28.10 -9.41 0.40
C PHE A 123 29.26 -8.77 -0.38
N PRO A 124 29.33 -8.99 -1.71
CA PRO A 124 30.33 -8.32 -2.55
C PRO A 124 30.05 -6.81 -2.59
N ALA A 125 31.11 -6.01 -2.80
CA ALA A 125 30.98 -4.54 -2.85
C ALA A 125 29.99 -4.05 -3.93
N ALA A 126 29.80 -4.80 -5.01
CA ALA A 126 28.84 -4.51 -6.07
C ALA A 126 27.36 -4.55 -5.58
N ASP A 127 27.08 -5.31 -4.50
CA ASP A 127 25.75 -5.42 -3.91
C ASP A 127 25.54 -4.44 -2.75
N VAL A 128 26.43 -3.45 -2.59
CA VAL A 128 26.43 -2.55 -1.43
C VAL A 128 26.40 -1.08 -1.84
N LEU A 129 25.42 -0.35 -1.31
CA LEU A 129 25.37 1.11 -1.38
C LEU A 129 25.94 1.72 -0.09
N LEU A 130 26.97 2.55 -0.21
CA LEU A 130 27.42 3.39 0.90
C LEU A 130 26.61 4.69 0.90
N SER A 131 25.73 4.87 1.88
CA SER A 131 24.87 6.04 1.94
C SER A 131 24.51 6.43 3.37
N LYS A 132 24.19 7.72 3.57
CA LYS A 132 23.58 8.21 4.81
C LYS A 132 22.09 7.90 4.80
N HIS A 133 21.58 7.53 5.97
CA HIS A 133 20.13 7.41 6.15
C HIS A 133 19.47 8.81 6.16
N LYS A 134 18.24 8.94 5.67
CA LYS A 134 17.55 10.25 5.59
C LYS A 134 17.32 10.92 6.95
N HIS A 135 17.25 10.15 8.02
CA HIS A 135 17.14 10.67 9.39
C HIS A 135 18.51 10.93 10.06
N GLY A 136 19.58 11.00 9.28
CA GLY A 136 20.92 11.38 9.75
C GLY A 136 21.83 10.19 10.03
N GLY A 137 22.98 10.50 10.68
CA GLY A 137 24.06 9.55 10.92
C GLY A 137 25.17 9.59 9.85
N GLY A 138 26.20 8.74 10.03
CA GLY A 138 27.28 8.55 9.08
C GLY A 138 26.84 7.75 7.84
N ALA A 139 27.68 7.73 6.81
CA ALA A 139 27.47 6.82 5.69
C ALA A 139 27.67 5.37 6.18
N MET A 140 26.68 4.53 5.90
CA MET A 140 26.66 3.11 6.27
C MET A 140 26.48 2.25 5.02
N PRO A 141 26.95 1.01 5.02
CA PRO A 141 26.72 0.08 3.92
C PRO A 141 25.28 -0.49 4.00
N TRP A 142 24.60 -0.51 2.85
CA TRP A 142 23.24 -1.01 2.67
C TRP A 142 23.22 -2.03 1.55
N HIS A 143 22.56 -3.17 1.78
CA HIS A 143 22.34 -4.14 0.72
C HIS A 143 21.38 -3.58 -0.33
N ILE A 144 21.79 -3.58 -1.61
CA ILE A 144 20.95 -3.06 -2.70
C ILE A 144 19.80 -4.03 -3.01
N TYR A 145 18.73 -3.48 -3.56
CA TYR A 145 17.61 -4.25 -4.09
C TYR A 145 17.91 -4.67 -5.55
N SER A 146 17.35 -5.80 -5.99
CA SER A 146 17.48 -6.19 -7.39
C SER A 146 16.55 -5.35 -8.28
N GLU A 147 16.89 -5.18 -9.54
CA GLU A 147 16.07 -4.45 -10.50
C GLU A 147 14.68 -5.07 -10.66
N VAL A 148 14.61 -6.41 -10.71
CA VAL A 148 13.35 -7.16 -10.81
C VAL A 148 12.47 -6.90 -9.59
N GLN A 149 13.07 -6.90 -8.40
CA GLN A 149 12.37 -6.61 -7.15
C GLN A 149 11.83 -5.17 -7.12
N LEU A 150 12.64 -4.19 -7.54
CA LEU A 150 12.22 -2.78 -7.61
C LEU A 150 11.11 -2.56 -8.65
N ALA A 151 11.18 -3.20 -9.80
CA ALA A 151 10.14 -3.14 -10.82
C ALA A 151 8.79 -3.72 -10.29
N ARG A 152 8.85 -4.86 -9.61
CA ARG A 152 7.67 -5.45 -8.95
C ARG A 152 7.13 -4.59 -7.81
N ALA A 153 8.00 -3.99 -7.01
CA ALA A 153 7.57 -3.05 -5.95
C ALA A 153 6.80 -1.86 -6.52
N ALA A 154 7.27 -1.29 -7.64
CA ALA A 154 6.58 -0.20 -8.32
C ALA A 154 5.23 -0.62 -8.92
N GLU A 155 5.14 -1.83 -9.52
CA GLU A 155 3.88 -2.40 -10.03
C GLU A 155 2.87 -2.61 -8.89
N LEU A 156 3.32 -3.20 -7.76
CA LEU A 156 2.51 -3.40 -6.56
C LEU A 156 2.01 -2.09 -5.96
N ALA A 157 2.90 -1.10 -5.82
CA ALA A 157 2.53 0.21 -5.30
C ALA A 157 1.42 0.85 -6.14
N GLN A 158 1.58 0.86 -7.47
CA GLN A 158 0.59 1.42 -8.38
C GLN A 158 -0.74 0.67 -8.31
N LEU A 159 -0.70 -0.67 -8.31
CA LEU A 159 -1.90 -1.51 -8.22
C LEU A 159 -2.67 -1.28 -6.92
N LEU A 160 -1.98 -1.33 -5.77
CA LEU A 160 -2.60 -1.18 -4.45
C LEU A 160 -3.13 0.24 -4.22
N VAL A 161 -2.34 1.25 -4.62
CA VAL A 161 -2.74 2.65 -4.55
C VAL A 161 -4.03 2.88 -5.35
N ASN A 162 -4.10 2.38 -6.59
CA ASN A 162 -5.27 2.54 -7.44
C ASN A 162 -6.48 1.74 -6.94
N HIS A 163 -6.26 0.48 -6.51
CA HIS A 163 -7.34 -0.42 -6.10
C HIS A 163 -8.02 0.01 -4.80
N TYR A 164 -7.21 0.40 -3.79
CA TYR A 164 -7.72 0.78 -2.46
C TYR A 164 -7.84 2.29 -2.25
N GLY A 165 -7.40 3.10 -3.20
CA GLY A 165 -7.39 4.54 -3.04
C GLY A 165 -6.45 5.02 -1.94
N LEU A 166 -5.27 4.40 -1.81
CA LEU A 166 -4.34 4.73 -0.74
C LEU A 166 -3.82 6.17 -0.87
N HIS A 167 -3.70 6.86 0.25
CA HIS A 167 -3.36 8.28 0.28
C HIS A 167 -1.87 8.55 0.20
N ASP A 168 -1.05 7.59 0.68
CA ASP A 168 0.40 7.74 0.66
C ASP A 168 1.12 6.39 0.56
N VAL A 169 2.40 6.45 0.13
CA VAL A 169 3.33 5.33 0.04
C VAL A 169 4.57 5.68 0.84
N LEU A 170 4.80 4.96 1.92
CA LEU A 170 5.72 5.30 2.99
C LEU A 170 6.76 4.21 3.22
N GLY A 171 7.86 4.55 3.83
CA GLY A 171 8.77 3.61 4.47
C GLY A 171 8.44 3.44 5.96
N HIS A 172 8.86 2.36 6.55
CA HIS A 172 8.75 2.18 8.00
C HIS A 172 9.49 3.28 8.77
N GLU A 173 10.59 3.75 8.22
CA GLU A 173 11.38 4.86 8.75
C GLU A 173 10.59 6.19 8.79
N ASP A 174 9.59 6.39 7.92
CA ASP A 174 8.74 7.59 7.91
C ASP A 174 7.76 7.58 9.08
N ILE A 175 7.17 6.42 9.34
CA ILE A 175 6.13 6.25 10.36
C ILE A 175 6.68 5.94 11.75
N ALA A 176 7.97 5.64 11.86
CA ALA A 176 8.66 5.32 13.10
C ALA A 176 10.09 5.87 13.13
N PRO A 177 10.28 7.21 12.93
CA PRO A 177 11.59 7.82 12.88
C PRO A 177 12.37 7.60 14.18
N GLY A 178 13.69 7.36 14.05
CA GLY A 178 14.56 7.07 15.17
C GLY A 178 14.46 5.62 15.69
N ARG A 179 13.36 4.92 15.45
CA ARG A 179 13.15 3.51 15.84
C ARG A 179 13.43 2.55 14.70
N LYS A 180 13.13 2.96 13.47
CA LYS A 180 13.23 2.13 12.26
C LYS A 180 14.05 2.82 11.18
N GLN A 181 14.67 2.00 10.34
CA GLN A 181 15.56 2.44 9.25
C GLN A 181 15.18 1.80 7.89
N ASP A 182 14.18 0.93 7.89
CA ASP A 182 13.69 0.24 6.68
C ASP A 182 12.65 1.10 5.94
N PRO A 183 12.61 1.06 4.61
CA PRO A 183 13.41 0.24 3.70
C PRO A 183 14.82 0.78 3.40
N GLY A 184 15.24 1.92 3.96
CA GLY A 184 16.57 2.50 3.88
C GLY A 184 16.92 3.16 2.53
N PRO A 185 18.11 3.79 2.44
CA PRO A 185 18.48 4.62 1.29
C PRO A 185 18.72 3.84 -0.02
N ALA A 186 18.86 2.51 0.04
CA ALA A 186 18.97 1.68 -1.14
C ALA A 186 17.63 1.44 -1.85
N PHE A 187 16.50 1.74 -1.18
CA PHE A 187 15.17 1.63 -1.76
C PHE A 187 14.71 2.97 -2.33
N PRO A 188 14.39 3.05 -3.63
CA PRO A 188 13.97 4.29 -4.28
C PRO A 188 12.50 4.63 -3.95
N LEU A 189 12.20 4.86 -2.68
CA LEU A 189 10.83 5.10 -2.20
C LEU A 189 10.18 6.29 -2.89
N ALA A 190 10.86 7.43 -2.96
CA ALA A 190 10.27 8.66 -3.50
C ALA A 190 9.83 8.55 -4.97
N PRO A 191 10.62 8.02 -5.92
CA PRO A 191 10.16 7.80 -7.29
C PRO A 191 9.01 6.76 -7.38
N ILE A 192 9.03 5.68 -6.58
CA ILE A 192 7.95 4.68 -6.54
C ILE A 192 6.65 5.33 -6.04
N ALA A 193 6.68 6.03 -4.91
CA ALA A 193 5.54 6.74 -4.34
C ALA A 193 4.99 7.78 -5.33
N SER A 194 5.85 8.61 -5.87
CA SER A 194 5.47 9.65 -6.83
C SER A 194 4.80 9.08 -8.08
N ARG A 195 5.28 7.94 -8.60
CA ARG A 195 4.67 7.26 -9.75
C ARG A 195 3.31 6.68 -9.40
N ALA A 196 3.19 5.98 -8.27
CA ALA A 196 1.94 5.35 -7.83
C ALA A 196 0.84 6.40 -7.56
N LEU A 197 1.19 7.48 -6.86
CA LEU A 197 0.24 8.55 -6.49
C LEU A 197 -0.14 9.44 -7.70
N ARG A 198 0.77 9.68 -8.66
CA ARG A 198 0.44 10.38 -9.91
C ARG A 198 -0.54 9.60 -10.77
N SER A 199 -0.49 8.28 -10.73
CA SER A 199 -1.48 7.43 -11.42
C SER A 199 -2.89 7.68 -10.88
N GLN A 200 -3.05 7.99 -9.58
CA GLN A 200 -4.33 8.43 -9.01
C GLN A 200 -4.72 9.85 -9.47
N ALA A 201 -3.78 10.78 -9.49
CA ALA A 201 -4.05 12.15 -9.92
C ALA A 201 -4.48 12.24 -11.40
N SER A 202 -4.15 11.23 -12.20
CA SER A 202 -4.60 11.10 -13.60
C SER A 202 -5.96 10.41 -13.75
N LEU A 203 -6.59 9.96 -12.64
CA LEU A 203 -7.93 9.38 -12.69
C LEU A 203 -8.94 10.46 -13.12
N THR A 204 -9.75 10.13 -14.11
CA THR A 204 -10.77 11.05 -14.61
C THR A 204 -11.82 11.30 -13.52
N PRO A 205 -12.03 12.55 -13.09
CA PRO A 205 -13.09 12.85 -12.17
C PRO A 205 -14.45 12.76 -12.84
N TYR A 206 -15.42 12.25 -12.11
CA TYR A 206 -16.83 12.17 -12.47
C TYR A 206 -17.68 12.85 -11.41
N VAL A 207 -18.88 13.22 -11.77
CA VAL A 207 -19.88 13.82 -10.87
C VAL A 207 -21.13 12.96 -10.85
N VAL A 208 -21.74 12.81 -9.68
CA VAL A 208 -23.02 12.13 -9.49
C VAL A 208 -24.14 12.99 -10.09
N THR A 209 -24.94 12.40 -10.96
CA THR A 209 -26.02 13.11 -11.69
C THR A 209 -27.43 12.83 -11.16
N SER A 210 -27.61 11.80 -10.31
CA SER A 210 -28.86 11.50 -9.62
C SER A 210 -28.91 12.19 -8.25
N ASP A 211 -30.10 12.35 -7.67
CA ASP A 211 -30.25 12.95 -6.32
C ASP A 211 -29.51 12.14 -5.27
N THR A 212 -29.57 10.82 -5.39
CA THR A 212 -28.82 9.88 -4.57
C THR A 212 -28.24 8.77 -5.43
N LEU A 213 -27.07 8.23 -5.04
CA LEU A 213 -26.41 7.12 -5.71
C LEU A 213 -25.78 6.17 -4.68
N ASN A 214 -26.29 4.95 -4.65
CA ASN A 214 -25.75 3.91 -3.77
C ASN A 214 -24.35 3.48 -4.19
N ILE A 215 -23.48 3.29 -3.20
CA ILE A 215 -22.14 2.73 -3.38
C ILE A 215 -22.08 1.33 -2.75
N ARG A 216 -21.58 0.35 -3.51
CA ARG A 216 -21.69 -1.08 -3.21
C ARG A 216 -20.33 -1.77 -3.19
N SER A 217 -20.28 -2.94 -2.56
CA SER A 217 -19.08 -3.79 -2.49
C SER A 217 -18.71 -4.45 -3.83
N GLY A 218 -19.67 -4.57 -4.76
CA GLY A 218 -19.46 -5.20 -6.08
C GLY A 218 -20.34 -4.61 -7.18
N PRO A 219 -20.10 -5.00 -8.45
CA PRO A 219 -20.75 -4.44 -9.63
C PRO A 219 -22.15 -5.04 -9.88
N GLY A 220 -23.12 -4.77 -9.01
CA GLY A 220 -24.49 -5.25 -9.11
C GLY A 220 -25.38 -4.77 -8.00
N VAL A 221 -26.70 -4.82 -8.20
CA VAL A 221 -27.70 -4.40 -7.18
C VAL A 221 -27.81 -5.37 -6.00
N SER A 222 -27.34 -6.61 -6.17
CA SER A 222 -27.31 -7.64 -5.14
C SER A 222 -26.15 -7.52 -4.16
N PHE A 223 -25.16 -6.68 -4.46
CA PHE A 223 -24.02 -6.45 -3.56
C PHE A 223 -24.40 -5.47 -2.44
N ASP A 224 -23.78 -5.63 -1.27
CA ASP A 224 -24.04 -4.83 -0.08
C ASP A 224 -23.69 -3.35 -0.27
N LEU A 225 -24.44 -2.49 0.43
CA LEU A 225 -24.10 -1.08 0.57
C LEU A 225 -22.92 -0.94 1.54
N ILE A 226 -21.89 -0.20 1.14
CA ILE A 226 -20.66 -0.06 1.92
C ILE A 226 -20.47 1.33 2.54
N ALA A 227 -21.34 2.28 2.18
CA ALA A 227 -21.36 3.64 2.74
C ALA A 227 -22.73 4.27 2.52
N PRO A 228 -23.03 5.40 3.18
CA PRO A 228 -24.19 6.23 2.86
C PRO A 228 -24.20 6.62 1.38
N ALA A 229 -25.41 6.74 0.80
CA ALA A 229 -25.58 7.10 -0.60
C ALA A 229 -24.89 8.44 -0.91
N LEU A 230 -24.25 8.49 -2.08
CA LEU A 230 -23.69 9.73 -2.60
C LEU A 230 -24.82 10.66 -3.04
N LEU A 231 -24.65 11.94 -2.77
CA LEU A 231 -25.61 12.95 -3.20
C LEU A 231 -25.25 13.49 -4.58
N ARG A 232 -26.22 14.14 -5.24
CA ARG A 232 -26.00 14.87 -6.49
C ARG A 232 -24.80 15.82 -6.35
N ASP A 233 -24.03 15.94 -7.42
CA ASP A 233 -22.80 16.73 -7.51
C ASP A 233 -21.61 16.23 -6.66
N ALA A 234 -21.75 15.09 -5.97
CA ALA A 234 -20.59 14.46 -5.33
C ALA A 234 -19.53 14.11 -6.39
N VAL A 235 -18.29 14.50 -6.14
CA VAL A 235 -17.16 14.19 -7.02
C VAL A 235 -16.59 12.84 -6.66
N VAL A 236 -16.37 12.02 -7.68
CA VAL A 236 -15.78 10.68 -7.56
C VAL A 236 -14.69 10.50 -8.62
N LEU A 237 -13.68 9.74 -8.29
CA LEU A 237 -12.60 9.37 -9.21
C LEU A 237 -12.88 7.98 -9.77
N LEU A 238 -12.90 7.85 -11.09
CA LEU A 238 -13.10 6.57 -11.76
C LEU A 238 -11.85 5.69 -11.59
N LEU A 239 -12.02 4.51 -11.00
CA LEU A 239 -10.97 3.51 -10.80
C LEU A 239 -11.03 2.40 -11.86
N GLU A 240 -12.25 1.86 -12.12
CA GLU A 240 -12.45 0.67 -12.94
C GLU A 240 -13.83 0.71 -13.59
N ARG A 241 -14.01 -0.04 -14.69
CA ARG A 241 -15.30 -0.22 -15.37
C ARG A 241 -15.65 -1.68 -15.51
N ALA A 242 -16.88 -2.03 -15.21
CA ALA A 242 -17.51 -3.31 -15.52
C ALA A 242 -18.84 -3.08 -16.23
N ALA A 243 -19.51 -4.14 -16.71
CA ALA A 243 -20.76 -4.04 -17.46
C ALA A 243 -21.84 -3.25 -16.69
N GLY A 244 -22.10 -2.01 -17.13
CA GLY A 244 -23.09 -1.11 -16.52
C GLY A 244 -22.67 -0.46 -15.18
N TRP A 245 -21.53 -0.81 -14.62
CA TRP A 245 -21.02 -0.35 -13.32
C TRP A 245 -19.66 0.32 -13.45
N SER A 246 -19.35 1.18 -12.50
CA SER A 246 -18.02 1.81 -12.35
C SER A 246 -17.59 1.69 -10.90
N LYS A 247 -16.38 1.22 -10.66
CA LYS A 247 -15.72 1.35 -9.37
C LYS A 247 -15.18 2.76 -9.27
N VAL A 248 -15.57 3.45 -8.22
CA VAL A 248 -15.19 4.84 -7.98
C VAL A 248 -14.64 5.00 -6.59
N ARG A 249 -13.80 6.00 -6.40
CA ARG A 249 -13.39 6.51 -5.09
C ARG A 249 -14.08 7.84 -4.86
N VAL A 250 -14.72 7.98 -3.71
CA VAL A 250 -15.33 9.23 -3.30
C VAL A 250 -14.24 10.21 -2.85
N GLU A 251 -14.28 11.44 -3.35
CA GLU A 251 -13.35 12.50 -2.96
C GLU A 251 -13.78 13.09 -1.62
N ARG A 252 -13.53 12.33 -0.54
CA ARG A 252 -13.80 12.68 0.87
C ARG A 252 -12.62 12.22 1.74
N PRO A 253 -12.48 12.76 2.98
CA PRO A 253 -11.43 12.33 3.91
C PRO A 253 -11.42 10.84 4.23
N ASP A 254 -12.60 10.17 4.19
CA ASP A 254 -12.74 8.72 4.39
C ASP A 254 -12.38 7.89 3.15
N GLY A 255 -12.34 8.51 1.97
CA GLY A 255 -11.84 7.90 0.74
C GLY A 255 -12.52 6.60 0.33
N VAL A 256 -13.80 6.39 0.67
CA VAL A 256 -14.51 5.15 0.36
C VAL A 256 -14.43 4.84 -1.12
N ALA A 257 -14.02 3.60 -1.45
CA ALA A 257 -14.00 3.08 -2.81
C ALA A 257 -15.02 1.94 -2.96
N GLY A 258 -15.86 2.01 -4.00
CA GLY A 258 -16.87 1.01 -4.25
C GLY A 258 -17.52 1.15 -5.63
N TRP A 259 -18.50 0.31 -5.90
CA TRP A 259 -19.17 0.24 -7.18
C TRP A 259 -20.45 1.08 -7.19
N VAL A 260 -20.59 1.89 -8.23
CA VAL A 260 -21.79 2.70 -8.52
C VAL A 260 -22.33 2.36 -9.91
N ASN A 261 -23.62 2.52 -10.10
CA ASN A 261 -24.21 2.35 -11.43
C ASN A 261 -23.73 3.47 -12.34
N ARG A 262 -23.06 3.10 -13.45
CA ARG A 262 -22.42 4.03 -14.39
C ARG A 262 -23.39 5.03 -15.02
N ARG A 263 -24.69 4.71 -15.10
CA ARG A 263 -25.74 5.58 -15.67
C ARG A 263 -25.87 6.90 -14.89
N PHE A 264 -25.50 6.91 -13.61
CA PHE A 264 -25.71 8.03 -12.69
C PHE A 264 -24.41 8.80 -12.38
N ILE A 265 -23.39 8.65 -13.19
CA ILE A 265 -22.18 9.48 -13.16
C ILE A 265 -21.86 10.01 -14.55
N ALA A 266 -21.37 11.25 -14.62
CA ALA A 266 -20.89 11.87 -15.85
C ALA A 266 -19.48 12.43 -15.66
N PRO A 267 -18.66 12.56 -16.73
CA PRO A 267 -17.36 13.21 -16.64
C PRO A 267 -17.49 14.61 -16.03
N PHE A 268 -16.60 14.91 -15.07
CA PHE A 268 -16.58 16.22 -14.43
C PHE A 268 -16.05 17.29 -15.39
N ASN A 269 -16.88 18.30 -15.69
CA ASN A 269 -16.49 19.39 -16.56
C ASN A 269 -16.13 20.62 -15.72
N LYS A 270 -14.95 21.25 -15.97
CA LYS A 270 -14.46 22.42 -15.20
C LYS A 270 -15.44 23.61 -15.16
N GLN A 271 -16.40 23.70 -16.05
CA GLN A 271 -17.46 24.70 -15.97
C GLN A 271 -18.44 24.47 -14.81
N GLN A 272 -18.55 23.24 -14.31
CA GLN A 272 -19.39 22.90 -13.14
C GLN A 272 -18.70 23.26 -11.80
N SER A 273 -17.38 23.41 -11.78
CA SER A 273 -16.61 23.74 -10.56
C SER A 273 -16.92 25.11 -9.95
N ARG A 274 -17.46 26.05 -10.74
CA ARG A 274 -17.89 27.36 -10.25
C ARG A 274 -19.18 27.28 -9.44
N ARG A 275 -20.06 26.29 -9.69
CA ARG A 275 -21.31 26.08 -8.93
C ARG A 275 -21.07 25.34 -7.62
N THR A 276 -20.15 24.37 -7.59
CA THR A 276 -19.81 23.60 -6.37
C THR A 276 -19.03 24.40 -5.34
N ARG A 277 -18.22 25.40 -5.75
CA ARG A 277 -17.54 26.32 -4.80
C ARG A 277 -18.47 27.31 -4.15
N ALA A 278 -19.61 27.64 -4.79
CA ALA A 278 -20.61 28.55 -4.24
C ALA A 278 -21.60 27.84 -3.29
N ASN A 279 -21.72 26.50 -3.38
CA ASN A 279 -22.56 25.67 -2.51
C ASN A 279 -21.82 24.35 -2.20
N PRO A 280 -21.06 24.27 -1.11
CA PRO A 280 -20.43 23.01 -0.73
C PRO A 280 -21.51 21.94 -0.46
N PRO A 281 -21.30 20.68 -0.88
CA PRO A 281 -22.27 19.61 -0.71
C PRO A 281 -22.62 19.46 0.78
N ARG A 282 -23.93 19.53 1.11
CA ARG A 282 -24.43 19.24 2.45
C ARG A 282 -24.38 17.72 2.66
N TYR A 283 -23.57 17.28 3.60
CA TYR A 283 -23.55 15.89 4.04
C TYR A 283 -24.60 15.72 5.14
N VAL A 284 -25.43 14.69 5.02
CA VAL A 284 -26.33 14.29 6.10
C VAL A 284 -25.48 13.59 7.15
N SER A 285 -25.32 14.21 8.32
CA SER A 285 -24.79 13.56 9.52
C SER A 285 -25.85 12.57 10.01
N GLY A 286 -25.57 11.28 9.92
CA GLY A 286 -26.28 10.22 10.61
C GLY A 286 -25.49 9.81 11.84
#